data_72eafda2cb3df58c52d28fa1480510f1
#
_entry.id   72eafda2cb3df58c52d28fa1480510f1
#
_cell.length_a   1.000
_cell.length_b   1.000
_cell.length_c   1.000
_cell.angle_alpha   90.00
_cell.angle_beta   90.00
_cell.angle_gamma   90.00
#
_symmetry.space_group_name_H-M   'P 1'
#
loop_
_entity.id
_entity.type
_entity.pdbx_description
1 polymer ?
#
loop_
_entity_poly.entity_id
_entity_poly.type
_entity_poly.pdbx_seq_one_letter_code
_entity_poly.pdbx_strand_id
1 'polypeptide(L)'
;MHRNGPVTQFSFGAAPGKWTGLRAGLMFVLGAGMLCVPLLAAPAPGDKPATAQVMNTAPGDYVGTETCATCHDEVSKKFADNPHTKIALMHGKNGVTCEGCHGAGKAHVEGGGDVTKIFNPAKASFKDVDASCLGCHAGAHPNFVRSPHAKAGVGCISCHDIHGSKAEPLLKAAQPALCFQCHNDVKPFFDMPFHHKVNEGLVKCGDCHNVHGTFGNNNIKATADQNAICTKCHMENRGPFVYEHPAVKAEGCLSCHTPHGSQNARLLNMPTINTLCNQCHSPVSAGTVHGVNAGSAELQPCIDCHTMIHGSNLDPYFKR
;
A
#
# COMPACT_ATOMS: atom_id res chain seq x y z
N MET A 1 55.22 10.96 21.34
CA MET A 1 54.98 10.33 22.66
C MET A 1 53.77 9.42 22.52
N HIS A 2 54.05 8.13 22.60
CA HIS A 2 53.08 7.05 22.46
C HIS A 2 52.07 7.00 23.62
N ARG A 3 50.84 6.64 23.38
CA ARG A 3 50.07 5.72 24.27
C ARG A 3 49.07 4.90 23.48
N ASN A 4 49.40 3.62 23.34
CA ASN A 4 48.51 2.56 22.93
C ASN A 4 47.65 2.14 24.13
N GLY A 5 46.35 1.93 23.95
CA GLY A 5 45.45 1.27 24.87
C GLY A 5 44.85 0.00 24.23
N PRO A 6 44.57 -1.07 24.97
CA PRO A 6 44.40 -2.40 24.42
C PRO A 6 43.01 -2.69 23.89
N VAL A 7 42.97 -3.44 22.77
CA VAL A 7 41.79 -4.04 22.17
C VAL A 7 41.38 -5.28 22.96
N THR A 8 40.19 -5.30 23.53
CA THR A 8 39.61 -6.50 24.17
C THR A 8 38.91 -7.36 23.12
N GLN A 9 39.46 -8.55 22.87
CA GLN A 9 38.82 -9.61 22.11
C GLN A 9 37.76 -10.29 22.99
N PHE A 10 36.49 -10.33 22.48
CA PHE A 10 35.48 -11.21 23.05
C PHE A 10 35.54 -12.58 22.35
N SER A 11 35.91 -13.59 23.10
CA SER A 11 35.91 -14.98 22.69
C SER A 11 34.59 -15.64 23.07
N PHE A 12 33.87 -16.18 22.10
CA PHE A 12 32.69 -17.03 22.35
C PHE A 12 33.15 -18.47 22.55
N GLY A 13 33.08 -18.94 23.78
CA GLY A 13 33.32 -20.36 24.14
C GLY A 13 32.03 -21.18 23.93
N ALA A 14 32.11 -22.19 23.08
CA ALA A 14 31.11 -23.23 22.96
C ALA A 14 31.38 -24.34 23.97
N ALA A 15 30.38 -24.70 24.78
CA ALA A 15 30.44 -25.85 25.69
C ALA A 15 29.66 -27.04 25.09
N PRO A 16 30.22 -28.28 25.10
CA PRO A 16 29.51 -29.46 24.64
C PRO A 16 28.72 -30.11 25.78
N GLY A 17 27.39 -30.18 25.64
CA GLY A 17 26.54 -30.94 26.55
C GLY A 17 26.56 -32.44 26.24
N LYS A 18 26.91 -33.23 27.22
CA LYS A 18 26.92 -34.70 27.17
C LYS A 18 25.50 -35.25 27.33
N TRP A 19 25.09 -36.08 26.40
CA TRP A 19 23.89 -36.93 26.52
C TRP A 19 24.28 -38.22 27.23
N THR A 20 23.70 -38.48 28.42
CA THR A 20 23.70 -39.80 29.07
C THR A 20 22.30 -40.38 29.01
N GLY A 21 22.19 -41.52 28.39
CA GLY A 21 20.95 -42.28 28.31
C GLY A 21 20.52 -42.88 29.63
N LEU A 22 19.21 -42.99 29.82
CA LEU A 22 18.65 -43.86 30.84
C LEU A 22 17.54 -44.72 30.25
N ARG A 23 17.63 -46.01 30.59
CA ARG A 23 16.83 -47.13 30.07
C ARG A 23 15.42 -47.20 30.68
N ALA A 24 14.58 -47.71 29.87
CA ALA A 24 13.33 -48.45 30.09
C ALA A 24 12.82 -48.67 31.51
N GLY A 25 11.60 -48.31 31.75
CA GLY A 25 10.72 -48.83 32.78
C GLY A 25 9.29 -48.88 32.26
N LEU A 26 8.89 -50.08 31.89
CA LEU A 26 7.50 -50.43 31.46
C LEU A 26 6.62 -50.48 32.69
N MET A 27 5.70 -49.55 32.91
CA MET A 27 4.61 -49.68 33.87
C MET A 27 3.28 -49.46 33.16
N PHE A 28 2.55 -50.56 33.02
CA PHE A 28 1.12 -50.55 32.62
C PHE A 28 0.31 -49.94 33.76
N VAL A 29 -0.31 -48.78 33.50
CA VAL A 29 -1.39 -48.26 34.32
C VAL A 29 -2.63 -48.19 33.43
N LEU A 30 -3.57 -49.09 33.71
CA LEU A 30 -4.95 -49.02 33.20
C LEU A 30 -5.59 -47.78 33.81
N GLY A 31 -5.64 -46.69 33.07
CA GLY A 31 -6.35 -45.46 33.39
C GLY A 31 -7.58 -45.34 32.48
N ALA A 32 -8.77 -45.37 33.03
CA ALA A 32 -10.03 -45.15 32.36
C ALA A 32 -9.97 -43.82 31.61
N GLY A 33 -9.95 -43.89 30.28
CA GLY A 33 -10.00 -42.74 29.39
C GLY A 33 -11.38 -42.08 29.46
N MET A 34 -11.49 -41.05 30.23
CA MET A 34 -12.61 -40.10 30.16
C MET A 34 -12.45 -39.32 28.86
N LEU A 35 -13.17 -39.70 27.83
CA LEU A 35 -13.30 -38.95 26.57
C LEU A 35 -13.85 -37.57 26.88
N CYS A 36 -12.97 -36.61 27.08
CA CYS A 36 -13.30 -35.19 27.00
C CYS A 36 -13.60 -34.86 25.54
N VAL A 37 -14.84 -35.02 25.11
CA VAL A 37 -15.34 -34.46 23.88
C VAL A 37 -15.31 -32.93 24.08
N PRO A 38 -14.52 -32.13 23.31
CA PRO A 38 -14.66 -30.70 23.37
C PRO A 38 -16.09 -30.37 22.92
N LEU A 39 -16.87 -29.84 23.86
CA LEU A 39 -18.14 -29.21 23.53
C LEU A 39 -17.82 -28.03 22.63
N LEU A 40 -17.92 -28.23 21.32
CA LEU A 40 -17.95 -27.16 20.36
C LEU A 40 -19.16 -26.32 20.73
N ALA A 41 -18.92 -25.22 21.48
CA ALA A 41 -19.92 -24.20 21.70
C ALA A 41 -20.42 -23.78 20.32
N ALA A 42 -21.70 -24.05 20.05
CA ALA A 42 -22.36 -23.50 18.89
C ALA A 42 -22.14 -21.97 18.95
N PRO A 43 -21.75 -21.31 17.83
CA PRO A 43 -21.69 -19.86 17.81
C PRO A 43 -23.05 -19.34 18.27
N ALA A 44 -23.05 -18.39 19.21
CA ALA A 44 -24.25 -17.65 19.56
C ALA A 44 -24.92 -17.18 18.25
N PRO A 45 -26.25 -17.09 18.18
CA PRO A 45 -26.93 -16.54 17.03
C PRO A 45 -26.36 -15.16 16.78
N GLY A 46 -25.33 -15.09 15.92
CA GLY A 46 -24.65 -13.86 15.58
C GLY A 46 -25.65 -12.99 14.86
N ASP A 47 -25.72 -11.74 15.26
CA ASP A 47 -26.42 -10.70 14.51
C ASP A 47 -26.02 -10.87 13.04
N LYS A 48 -27.02 -11.07 12.17
CA LYS A 48 -26.77 -11.13 10.74
C LYS A 48 -26.07 -9.84 10.34
N PRO A 49 -24.96 -9.90 9.58
CA PRO A 49 -24.28 -8.69 9.15
C PRO A 49 -25.29 -7.74 8.51
N ALA A 50 -25.19 -6.44 8.80
CA ALA A 50 -26.11 -5.42 8.31
C ALA A 50 -26.31 -5.48 6.79
N THR A 51 -25.27 -5.90 6.04
CA THR A 51 -25.32 -6.16 4.59
C THR A 51 -26.30 -7.29 4.19
N ALA A 52 -26.47 -8.30 5.05
CA ALA A 52 -27.44 -9.36 4.78
C ALA A 52 -28.88 -8.86 4.93
N GLN A 53 -29.10 -7.84 5.74
CA GLN A 53 -30.41 -7.18 5.87
C GLN A 53 -30.73 -6.30 4.66
N VAL A 54 -29.71 -5.64 4.07
CA VAL A 54 -29.88 -4.81 2.86
C VAL A 54 -30.27 -5.65 1.63
N MET A 55 -29.81 -6.89 1.55
CA MET A 55 -30.06 -7.76 0.38
C MET A 55 -31.32 -8.64 0.45
N ASN A 56 -32.04 -8.67 1.58
CA ASN A 56 -33.15 -9.60 1.81
C ASN A 56 -34.52 -8.91 2.00
N THR A 57 -34.69 -7.69 1.41
CA THR A 57 -35.95 -6.93 1.50
C THR A 57 -36.88 -7.25 0.33
N ALA A 58 -38.17 -7.30 0.60
CA ALA A 58 -39.19 -7.51 -0.43
C ALA A 58 -39.24 -6.30 -1.39
N PRO A 59 -39.57 -6.50 -2.68
CA PRO A 59 -39.66 -5.40 -3.63
C PRO A 59 -40.56 -4.24 -3.20
N GLY A 60 -41.58 -4.50 -2.37
CA GLY A 60 -42.50 -3.49 -1.84
C GLY A 60 -41.96 -2.63 -0.69
N ASP A 61 -40.75 -2.91 -0.21
CA ASP A 61 -40.12 -2.17 0.91
C ASP A 61 -39.26 -0.98 0.44
N TYR A 62 -39.10 -0.84 -0.88
CA TYR A 62 -38.39 0.28 -1.50
C TYR A 62 -39.37 1.42 -1.81
N VAL A 63 -39.02 2.65 -1.38
CA VAL A 63 -39.89 3.82 -1.49
C VAL A 63 -39.44 4.82 -2.57
N GLY A 64 -38.22 4.64 -3.09
CA GLY A 64 -37.65 5.49 -4.14
C GLY A 64 -36.96 6.76 -3.65
N THR A 65 -36.03 7.25 -4.46
CA THR A 65 -35.17 8.42 -4.16
C THR A 65 -35.96 9.69 -3.90
N GLU A 66 -37.08 9.88 -4.58
CA GLU A 66 -37.94 11.08 -4.42
C GLU A 66 -38.54 11.15 -3.01
N THR A 67 -38.92 10.01 -2.43
CA THR A 67 -39.40 9.96 -1.06
C THR A 67 -38.30 10.37 -0.08
N CYS A 68 -37.08 9.90 -0.32
CA CYS A 68 -35.92 10.28 0.52
C CYS A 68 -35.62 11.79 0.45
N ALA A 69 -35.72 12.38 -0.74
CA ALA A 69 -35.45 13.78 -0.98
C ALA A 69 -36.39 14.72 -0.23
N THR A 70 -37.60 14.29 0.15
CA THR A 70 -38.54 15.14 0.93
C THR A 70 -37.98 15.54 2.29
N CYS A 71 -37.12 14.74 2.91
CA CYS A 71 -36.49 15.01 4.18
C CYS A 71 -34.98 15.23 4.06
N HIS A 72 -34.32 14.60 3.05
CA HIS A 72 -32.87 14.64 2.81
C HIS A 72 -32.51 15.48 1.56
N ASP A 73 -33.16 16.67 1.39
CA ASP A 73 -33.02 17.54 0.24
C ASP A 73 -31.57 17.96 -0.06
N GLU A 74 -30.83 18.38 0.98
CA GLU A 74 -29.43 18.80 0.82
C GLU A 74 -28.51 17.69 0.32
N VAL A 75 -28.70 16.45 0.82
CA VAL A 75 -27.92 15.29 0.41
C VAL A 75 -28.32 14.88 -1.01
N SER A 76 -29.62 14.91 -1.30
CA SER A 76 -30.16 14.58 -2.63
C SER A 76 -29.62 15.50 -3.71
N LYS A 77 -29.59 16.82 -3.45
CA LYS A 77 -29.00 17.81 -4.36
C LYS A 77 -27.52 17.56 -4.65
N LYS A 78 -26.73 17.27 -3.61
CA LYS A 78 -25.30 16.96 -3.77
C LYS A 78 -25.08 15.66 -4.52
N PHE A 79 -25.96 14.67 -4.31
CA PHE A 79 -25.87 13.38 -4.96
C PHE A 79 -26.24 13.41 -6.44
N ALA A 80 -27.01 14.41 -6.90
CA ALA A 80 -27.45 14.53 -8.29
C ALA A 80 -26.29 14.54 -9.30
N ASP A 81 -25.15 15.14 -8.94
CA ASP A 81 -23.96 15.21 -9.79
C ASP A 81 -22.98 14.04 -9.58
N ASN A 82 -23.33 13.10 -8.71
CA ASN A 82 -22.47 11.97 -8.35
C ASN A 82 -22.35 10.97 -9.52
N PRO A 83 -21.16 10.37 -9.76
CA PRO A 83 -20.99 9.31 -10.75
C PRO A 83 -21.98 8.14 -10.61
N HIS A 84 -22.34 7.77 -9.38
CA HIS A 84 -23.31 6.70 -9.13
C HIS A 84 -24.71 7.03 -9.69
N THR A 85 -25.13 8.30 -9.63
CA THR A 85 -26.39 8.74 -10.25
C THR A 85 -26.33 8.63 -11.77
N LYS A 86 -25.21 8.95 -12.38
CA LYS A 86 -25.01 8.85 -13.85
C LYS A 86 -25.06 7.41 -14.34
N ILE A 87 -24.59 6.45 -13.57
CA ILE A 87 -24.70 5.02 -13.87
C ILE A 87 -26.18 4.60 -13.95
N ALA A 88 -27.04 5.20 -13.12
CA ALA A 88 -28.49 4.98 -13.17
C ALA A 88 -29.07 5.32 -14.54
N LEU A 89 -28.60 6.39 -15.15
CA LEU A 89 -29.05 6.84 -16.47
C LEU A 89 -28.54 5.95 -17.61
N MET A 90 -27.37 5.35 -17.45
CA MET A 90 -26.72 4.47 -18.45
C MET A 90 -27.31 3.06 -18.48
N HIS A 91 -27.78 2.54 -17.34
CA HIS A 91 -28.30 1.17 -17.19
C HIS A 91 -29.82 1.12 -17.04
N GLY A 92 -30.55 2.18 -17.40
CA GLY A 92 -32.00 2.27 -17.31
C GLY A 92 -32.49 2.42 -15.86
N LYS A 93 -33.70 1.89 -15.57
CA LYS A 93 -34.34 2.07 -14.25
C LYS A 93 -33.59 1.38 -13.08
N ASN A 94 -32.50 0.66 -13.35
CA ASN A 94 -31.75 -0.13 -12.37
C ASN A 94 -30.48 0.59 -11.88
N GLY A 95 -30.45 1.91 -11.90
CA GLY A 95 -29.32 2.67 -11.41
C GLY A 95 -29.17 2.67 -9.90
N VAL A 96 -28.01 3.13 -9.43
CA VAL A 96 -27.73 3.24 -7.99
C VAL A 96 -28.57 4.37 -7.40
N THR A 97 -29.53 4.02 -6.56
CA THR A 97 -30.37 4.94 -5.79
C THR A 97 -29.89 5.03 -4.35
N CYS A 98 -30.50 5.89 -3.55
CA CYS A 98 -30.23 5.97 -2.11
C CYS A 98 -30.32 4.58 -1.45
N GLU A 99 -31.38 3.86 -1.78
CA GLU A 99 -31.65 2.53 -1.21
C GLU A 99 -30.71 1.44 -1.72
N GLY A 100 -29.99 1.67 -2.82
CA GLY A 100 -28.94 0.77 -3.30
C GLY A 100 -27.77 0.65 -2.31
N CYS A 101 -27.55 1.69 -1.52
CA CYS A 101 -26.52 1.73 -0.48
C CYS A 101 -27.11 1.64 0.93
N HIS A 102 -28.26 2.26 1.17
CA HIS A 102 -28.89 2.34 2.50
C HIS A 102 -29.90 1.24 2.78
N GLY A 103 -30.22 0.41 1.80
CA GLY A 103 -31.28 -0.61 1.91
C GLY A 103 -32.67 -0.01 1.83
N ALA A 104 -33.72 -0.88 1.94
CA ALA A 104 -35.11 -0.49 1.82
C ALA A 104 -35.52 0.54 2.87
N GLY A 105 -36.11 1.65 2.39
CA GLY A 105 -36.40 2.82 3.22
C GLY A 105 -37.79 2.82 3.88
N LYS A 106 -38.70 1.93 3.53
CA LYS A 106 -40.09 1.95 3.97
C LYS A 106 -40.24 1.99 5.48
N ALA A 107 -39.58 1.08 6.20
CA ALA A 107 -39.68 1.05 7.65
C ALA A 107 -39.11 2.29 8.33
N HIS A 108 -38.09 2.91 7.74
CA HIS A 108 -37.52 4.18 8.20
C HIS A 108 -38.53 5.32 8.02
N VAL A 109 -39.15 5.42 6.84
CA VAL A 109 -40.14 6.48 6.50
C VAL A 109 -41.40 6.33 7.36
N GLU A 110 -41.99 5.14 7.42
CA GLU A 110 -43.18 4.86 8.23
C GLU A 110 -42.92 5.01 9.75
N GLY A 111 -41.66 4.84 10.16
CA GLY A 111 -41.21 5.09 11.53
C GLY A 111 -40.92 6.55 11.86
N GLY A 112 -41.26 7.50 10.95
CA GLY A 112 -41.02 8.92 11.15
C GLY A 112 -39.52 9.29 11.13
N GLY A 113 -38.69 8.56 10.39
CA GLY A 113 -37.26 8.82 10.30
C GLY A 113 -36.42 8.04 11.28
N ASP A 114 -36.91 6.90 11.79
CA ASP A 114 -36.19 6.04 12.72
C ASP A 114 -34.90 5.49 12.08
N VAL A 115 -33.76 6.02 12.50
CA VAL A 115 -32.42 5.67 11.99
C VAL A 115 -31.99 4.23 12.27
N THR A 116 -32.69 3.52 13.15
CA THR A 116 -32.40 2.10 13.46
C THR A 116 -33.01 1.15 12.42
N LYS A 117 -33.92 1.67 11.60
CA LYS A 117 -34.67 0.91 10.58
C LYS A 117 -34.09 1.03 9.17
N ILE A 118 -32.93 1.65 9.03
CA ILE A 118 -32.23 1.80 7.75
C ILE A 118 -30.72 1.60 7.98
N PHE A 119 -30.02 1.07 6.97
CA PHE A 119 -28.58 0.93 7.09
C PHE A 119 -27.89 2.30 7.11
N ASN A 120 -27.16 2.57 8.17
CA ASN A 120 -26.40 3.81 8.35
C ASN A 120 -24.90 3.54 8.34
N PRO A 121 -24.18 3.79 7.20
CA PRO A 121 -22.74 3.55 7.09
C PRO A 121 -21.90 4.27 8.15
N ALA A 122 -22.34 5.43 8.66
CA ALA A 122 -21.62 6.17 9.68
C ALA A 122 -21.64 5.49 11.06
N LYS A 123 -22.57 4.57 11.31
CA LYS A 123 -22.71 3.81 12.55
C LYS A 123 -22.41 2.33 12.40
N ALA A 124 -22.31 1.84 11.18
CA ALA A 124 -22.00 0.44 10.88
C ALA A 124 -20.51 0.16 11.06
N SER A 125 -20.16 -1.11 11.20
CA SER A 125 -18.75 -1.50 11.18
C SER A 125 -18.12 -1.22 9.80
N PHE A 126 -16.83 -0.89 9.77
CA PHE A 126 -16.14 -0.67 8.49
C PHE A 126 -16.26 -1.88 7.55
N LYS A 127 -16.30 -3.10 8.11
CA LYS A 127 -16.46 -4.34 7.32
C LYS A 127 -17.83 -4.43 6.63
N ASP A 128 -18.90 -4.01 7.31
CA ASP A 128 -20.24 -4.01 6.72
C ASP A 128 -20.36 -2.94 5.64
N VAL A 129 -19.77 -1.77 5.87
CA VAL A 129 -19.72 -0.70 4.86
C VAL A 129 -18.92 -1.15 3.64
N ASP A 130 -17.72 -1.72 3.85
CA ASP A 130 -16.88 -2.21 2.77
C ASP A 130 -17.57 -3.32 1.99
N ALA A 131 -18.25 -4.24 2.67
CA ALA A 131 -19.02 -5.31 2.02
C ALA A 131 -20.13 -4.75 1.13
N SER A 132 -20.82 -3.69 1.57
CA SER A 132 -21.84 -3.00 0.76
C SER A 132 -21.22 -2.41 -0.53
N CYS A 133 -20.12 -1.70 -0.44
CA CYS A 133 -19.43 -1.14 -1.59
C CYS A 133 -18.88 -2.23 -2.53
N LEU A 134 -18.26 -3.27 -1.96
CA LEU A 134 -17.67 -4.39 -2.72
C LEU A 134 -18.73 -5.27 -3.40
N GLY A 135 -19.99 -5.16 -3.05
CA GLY A 135 -21.09 -5.80 -3.80
C GLY A 135 -21.04 -5.44 -5.30
N CYS A 136 -20.59 -4.21 -5.62
CA CYS A 136 -20.40 -3.76 -6.99
C CYS A 136 -18.92 -3.55 -7.37
N HIS A 137 -18.08 -3.15 -6.41
CA HIS A 137 -16.69 -2.75 -6.65
C HIS A 137 -15.65 -3.86 -6.45
N ALA A 138 -16.05 -5.11 -6.16
CA ALA A 138 -15.12 -6.22 -5.93
C ALA A 138 -14.18 -6.47 -7.13
N GLY A 139 -14.70 -6.36 -8.35
CA GLY A 139 -13.91 -6.54 -9.57
C GLY A 139 -12.85 -5.45 -9.77
N ALA A 140 -13.15 -4.21 -9.36
CA ALA A 140 -12.20 -3.09 -9.46
C ALA A 140 -11.16 -3.12 -8.32
N HIS A 141 -11.51 -3.70 -7.15
CA HIS A 141 -10.68 -3.71 -5.95
C HIS A 141 -10.50 -5.13 -5.37
N PRO A 142 -9.99 -6.11 -6.15
CA PRO A 142 -9.97 -7.53 -5.74
C PRO A 142 -9.07 -7.81 -4.54
N ASN A 143 -8.13 -6.91 -4.24
CA ASN A 143 -7.18 -7.08 -3.14
C ASN A 143 -7.52 -6.26 -1.89
N PHE A 144 -8.59 -5.44 -1.92
CA PHE A 144 -8.87 -4.49 -0.85
C PHE A 144 -9.00 -5.15 0.53
N VAL A 145 -9.78 -6.22 0.65
CA VAL A 145 -10.01 -6.92 1.92
C VAL A 145 -8.71 -7.43 2.57
N ARG A 146 -7.71 -7.73 1.75
CA ARG A 146 -6.37 -8.18 2.19
C ARG A 146 -5.37 -7.05 2.34
N SER A 147 -5.74 -5.83 1.96
CA SER A 147 -4.86 -4.66 2.03
C SER A 147 -4.49 -4.31 3.47
N PRO A 148 -3.36 -3.65 3.70
CA PRO A 148 -3.01 -3.10 5.01
C PRO A 148 -4.07 -2.13 5.54
N HIS A 149 -4.69 -1.30 4.68
CA HIS A 149 -5.75 -0.39 5.08
C HIS A 149 -6.96 -1.13 5.66
N ALA A 150 -7.50 -2.12 4.95
CA ALA A 150 -8.62 -2.89 5.45
C ALA A 150 -8.29 -3.65 6.74
N LYS A 151 -7.06 -4.21 6.85
CA LYS A 151 -6.59 -4.87 8.07
C LYS A 151 -6.47 -3.91 9.26
N ALA A 152 -6.15 -2.65 9.00
CA ALA A 152 -6.08 -1.59 10.01
C ALA A 152 -7.45 -0.94 10.31
N GLY A 153 -8.54 -1.41 9.72
CA GLY A 153 -9.86 -0.84 9.90
C GLY A 153 -10.12 0.45 9.12
N VAL A 154 -9.27 0.76 8.13
CA VAL A 154 -9.44 1.89 7.23
C VAL A 154 -10.22 1.42 6.01
N GLY A 155 -11.54 1.66 6.04
CA GLY A 155 -12.47 1.24 5.00
C GLY A 155 -12.73 2.31 3.94
N CYS A 156 -13.64 2.00 3.00
CA CYS A 156 -13.95 2.84 1.84
C CYS A 156 -14.29 4.29 2.24
N ILE A 157 -15.20 4.47 3.20
CA ILE A 157 -15.64 5.80 3.63
C ILE A 157 -14.63 6.54 4.51
N SER A 158 -13.50 5.94 4.84
CA SER A 158 -12.40 6.67 5.48
C SER A 158 -11.77 7.69 4.53
N CYS A 159 -11.74 7.36 3.24
CA CYS A 159 -11.14 8.18 2.19
C CYS A 159 -12.17 8.79 1.23
N HIS A 160 -13.30 8.10 0.98
CA HIS A 160 -14.32 8.52 0.03
C HIS A 160 -15.50 9.21 0.70
N ASP A 161 -16.02 10.25 0.05
CA ASP A 161 -17.30 10.87 0.35
C ASP A 161 -18.26 10.62 -0.82
N ILE A 162 -19.26 9.78 -0.55
CA ILE A 162 -20.17 9.31 -1.60
C ILE A 162 -21.27 10.32 -1.89
N HIS A 163 -21.60 11.23 -0.97
CA HIS A 163 -22.71 12.16 -1.15
C HIS A 163 -22.32 13.46 -1.86
N GLY A 164 -21.08 13.88 -1.83
CA GLY A 164 -20.71 15.16 -2.43
C GLY A 164 -19.26 15.55 -2.25
N SER A 165 -18.36 14.69 -2.71
CA SER A 165 -16.93 14.99 -2.69
C SER A 165 -16.57 16.19 -3.56
N LYS A 166 -15.59 16.96 -3.11
CA LYS A 166 -14.95 18.05 -3.84
C LYS A 166 -13.67 17.63 -4.56
N ALA A 167 -13.23 16.41 -4.39
CA ALA A 167 -11.98 15.88 -4.96
C ALA A 167 -12.21 14.56 -5.70
N GLU A 168 -11.61 14.44 -6.88
CA GLU A 168 -11.69 13.25 -7.70
C GLU A 168 -10.77 12.14 -7.18
N PRO A 169 -11.15 10.86 -7.25
CA PRO A 169 -12.48 10.28 -7.51
C PRO A 169 -13.28 10.12 -6.20
N LEU A 170 -14.15 11.00 -5.89
CA LEU A 170 -14.99 11.03 -4.67
C LEU A 170 -14.18 11.04 -3.37
N LEU A 171 -12.99 11.63 -3.35
CA LEU A 171 -12.16 11.72 -2.15
C LEU A 171 -12.60 12.85 -1.24
N LYS A 172 -12.49 12.66 0.08
CA LYS A 172 -12.76 13.69 1.10
C LYS A 172 -11.82 14.89 1.01
N ALA A 173 -10.61 14.67 0.51
CA ALA A 173 -9.63 15.72 0.22
C ALA A 173 -8.73 15.29 -0.94
N ALA A 174 -8.10 16.24 -1.59
CA ALA A 174 -7.13 15.96 -2.65
C ALA A 174 -5.85 15.32 -2.08
N GLN A 175 -5.14 14.56 -2.91
CA GLN A 175 -3.81 14.10 -2.58
C GLN A 175 -2.80 15.27 -2.73
N PRO A 176 -1.77 15.37 -1.87
CA PRO A 176 -1.41 14.43 -0.81
C PRO A 176 -2.10 14.68 0.54
N ALA A 177 -2.87 15.77 0.68
CA ALA A 177 -3.44 16.21 1.94
C ALA A 177 -4.29 15.11 2.63
N LEU A 178 -5.04 14.32 1.85
CA LEU A 178 -5.79 13.19 2.38
C LEU A 178 -4.88 12.14 3.04
N CYS A 179 -3.80 11.78 2.35
CA CYS A 179 -2.88 10.73 2.81
C CYS A 179 -2.10 11.16 4.06
N PHE A 180 -1.66 12.41 4.11
CA PHE A 180 -0.88 12.97 5.22
C PHE A 180 -1.66 13.09 6.54
N GLN A 181 -2.98 12.90 6.54
CA GLN A 181 -3.76 12.85 7.78
C GLN A 181 -3.34 11.66 8.66
N CYS A 182 -2.86 10.58 8.06
CA CYS A 182 -2.39 9.39 8.76
C CYS A 182 -0.90 9.10 8.50
N HIS A 183 -0.42 9.35 7.28
CA HIS A 183 0.96 9.14 6.85
C HIS A 183 1.80 10.42 7.02
N ASN A 184 1.79 10.97 8.23
CA ASN A 184 2.52 12.19 8.56
C ASN A 184 4.04 11.97 8.65
N ASP A 185 4.48 10.75 8.86
CA ASP A 185 5.88 10.31 8.87
C ASP A 185 6.55 10.43 7.50
N VAL A 186 5.78 10.30 6.42
CA VAL A 186 6.30 10.42 5.05
C VAL A 186 6.37 11.88 4.58
N LYS A 187 5.54 12.76 5.15
CA LYS A 187 5.45 14.16 4.74
C LYS A 187 6.79 14.91 4.72
N PRO A 188 7.68 14.81 5.74
CA PRO A 188 8.95 15.52 5.76
C PRO A 188 9.88 15.18 4.61
N PHE A 189 9.76 14.00 4.01
CA PHE A 189 10.58 13.63 2.86
C PHE A 189 10.24 14.47 1.62
N PHE A 190 8.96 14.84 1.46
CA PHE A 190 8.53 15.71 0.36
C PHE A 190 8.84 17.19 0.58
N ASP A 191 9.39 17.56 1.74
CA ASP A 191 9.90 18.89 2.05
C ASP A 191 11.43 18.97 1.88
N MET A 192 12.10 17.84 1.54
CA MET A 192 13.54 17.80 1.26
C MET A 192 13.91 18.56 -0.03
N PRO A 193 15.17 19.00 -0.19
CA PRO A 193 15.61 19.76 -1.38
C PRO A 193 15.36 19.03 -2.70
N PHE A 194 15.52 17.71 -2.71
CA PHE A 194 15.27 16.85 -3.85
C PHE A 194 14.14 15.89 -3.52
N HIS A 195 13.02 16.00 -4.21
CA HIS A 195 11.84 15.17 -4.00
C HIS A 195 11.00 15.09 -5.26
N HIS A 196 10.19 14.03 -5.40
CA HIS A 196 9.13 14.06 -6.40
C HIS A 196 8.11 15.13 -6.05
N LYS A 197 7.61 15.83 -7.07
CA LYS A 197 6.76 17.01 -6.94
C LYS A 197 5.32 16.67 -6.52
N VAL A 198 5.21 16.01 -5.35
CA VAL A 198 3.94 15.59 -4.76
C VAL A 198 3.24 16.77 -4.07
N ASN A 199 3.99 17.59 -3.31
CA ASN A 199 3.45 18.79 -2.67
C ASN A 199 2.97 19.81 -3.70
N GLU A 200 3.61 19.87 -4.86
CA GLU A 200 3.25 20.75 -5.98
C GLU A 200 2.12 20.18 -6.85
N GLY A 201 1.64 18.97 -6.55
CA GLY A 201 0.51 18.35 -7.24
C GLY A 201 0.82 17.73 -8.62
N LEU A 202 2.10 17.67 -9.03
CA LEU A 202 2.50 17.09 -10.32
C LEU A 202 2.52 15.56 -10.26
N VAL A 203 2.79 14.98 -9.09
CA VAL A 203 2.79 13.54 -8.83
C VAL A 203 1.85 13.28 -7.66
N LYS A 204 1.06 12.22 -7.73
CA LYS A 204 0.15 11.79 -6.66
C LYS A 204 0.66 10.53 -6.00
N CYS A 205 0.37 10.35 -4.71
CA CYS A 205 0.68 9.09 -4.01
C CYS A 205 0.12 7.89 -4.78
N GLY A 206 -1.10 8.04 -5.31
CA GLY A 206 -1.79 7.05 -6.12
C GLY A 206 -1.14 6.75 -7.47
N ASP A 207 -0.16 7.49 -7.95
CA ASP A 207 0.55 7.16 -9.20
C ASP A 207 1.48 5.97 -9.01
N CYS A 208 2.07 5.86 -7.81
CA CYS A 208 2.98 4.77 -7.44
C CYS A 208 2.31 3.71 -6.56
N HIS A 209 1.45 4.11 -5.63
CA HIS A 209 0.80 3.21 -4.68
C HIS A 209 -0.63 2.86 -5.10
N ASN A 210 -1.03 1.60 -4.94
CA ASN A 210 -2.42 1.20 -4.99
C ASN A 210 -2.97 1.06 -3.58
N VAL A 211 -3.66 2.10 -3.12
CA VAL A 211 -4.23 2.17 -1.76
C VAL A 211 -5.29 1.10 -1.50
N HIS A 212 -5.88 0.52 -2.55
CA HIS A 212 -6.84 -0.58 -2.47
C HIS A 212 -6.18 -1.96 -2.37
N GLY A 213 -4.86 -2.03 -2.32
CA GLY A 213 -4.10 -3.24 -2.10
C GLY A 213 -3.46 -3.83 -3.36
N THR A 214 -2.27 -4.37 -3.15
CA THR A 214 -1.52 -5.18 -4.14
C THR A 214 -0.92 -6.39 -3.45
N PHE A 215 -0.26 -7.25 -4.22
CA PHE A 215 0.55 -8.34 -3.67
C PHE A 215 1.99 -7.90 -3.32
N GLY A 216 2.38 -6.70 -3.74
CA GLY A 216 3.72 -6.14 -3.50
C GLY A 216 3.83 -5.43 -2.15
N ASN A 217 5.06 -5.28 -1.68
CA ASN A 217 5.35 -4.51 -0.48
C ASN A 217 4.90 -3.05 -0.64
N ASN A 218 4.49 -2.43 0.46
CA ASN A 218 4.06 -1.03 0.52
C ASN A 218 2.96 -0.66 -0.50
N ASN A 219 2.19 -1.65 -0.96
CA ASN A 219 1.15 -1.46 -1.98
C ASN A 219 1.63 -0.75 -3.25
N ILE A 220 2.89 -0.94 -3.64
CA ILE A 220 3.38 -0.44 -4.92
C ILE A 220 2.58 -1.09 -6.06
N LYS A 221 2.22 -0.31 -7.06
CA LYS A 221 1.60 -0.78 -8.31
C LYS A 221 2.61 -1.58 -9.13
N ALA A 222 3.08 -2.70 -8.55
CA ALA A 222 4.10 -3.53 -9.15
C ALA A 222 3.49 -4.45 -10.21
N THR A 223 4.25 -4.61 -11.26
CA THR A 223 4.20 -5.73 -12.19
C THR A 223 5.33 -6.70 -11.84
N ALA A 224 5.56 -7.71 -12.67
CA ALA A 224 6.72 -8.61 -12.52
C ALA A 224 8.06 -7.86 -12.58
N ASP A 225 8.13 -6.74 -13.29
CA ASP A 225 9.26 -5.81 -13.28
C ASP A 225 9.07 -4.74 -12.20
N GLN A 226 9.90 -4.79 -11.16
CA GLN A 226 9.88 -3.84 -10.05
C GLN A 226 10.19 -2.39 -10.48
N ASN A 227 10.85 -2.20 -11.62
CA ASN A 227 11.20 -0.91 -12.17
C ASN A 227 10.09 -0.29 -13.01
N ALA A 228 9.09 -1.07 -13.42
CA ALA A 228 8.05 -0.64 -14.35
C ALA A 228 7.26 0.59 -13.84
N ILE A 229 7.12 0.71 -12.53
CA ILE A 229 6.44 1.89 -11.96
C ILE A 229 7.25 3.18 -12.16
N CYS A 230 8.58 3.09 -12.08
CA CYS A 230 9.48 4.23 -12.25
C CYS A 230 9.60 4.59 -13.74
N THR A 231 9.83 3.57 -14.57
CA THR A 231 10.06 3.73 -16.02
C THR A 231 8.79 4.05 -16.81
N LYS A 232 7.65 4.10 -16.15
CA LYS A 232 6.43 4.66 -16.71
C LYS A 232 6.57 6.14 -17.05
N CYS A 233 7.35 6.89 -16.26
CA CYS A 233 7.66 8.29 -16.47
C CYS A 233 9.12 8.48 -16.90
N HIS A 234 10.06 7.70 -16.33
CA HIS A 234 11.50 7.71 -16.66
C HIS A 234 11.80 6.73 -17.79
N MET A 235 11.18 6.98 -18.96
CA MET A 235 11.23 6.07 -20.10
C MET A 235 12.65 5.87 -20.67
N GLU A 236 13.51 6.86 -20.51
CA GLU A 236 14.93 6.81 -20.93
C GLU A 236 15.73 5.73 -20.20
N ASN A 237 15.26 5.29 -19.02
CA ASN A 237 15.91 4.27 -18.21
C ASN A 237 15.21 2.90 -18.31
N ARG A 238 14.29 2.73 -19.27
CA ARG A 238 13.43 1.54 -19.33
C ARG A 238 14.14 0.29 -19.86
N GLY A 239 15.08 0.45 -20.76
CA GLY A 239 15.64 -0.69 -21.50
C GLY A 239 14.62 -1.34 -22.47
N PRO A 240 14.84 -2.59 -22.95
CA PRO A 240 16.04 -3.37 -22.66
C PRO A 240 17.31 -2.75 -23.22
N PHE A 241 18.41 -2.90 -22.49
CA PHE A 241 19.73 -2.48 -22.95
C PHE A 241 20.57 -3.70 -23.35
N VAL A 242 21.51 -3.53 -24.27
CA VAL A 242 22.46 -4.60 -24.63
C VAL A 242 23.31 -4.98 -23.42
N TYR A 243 23.75 -3.95 -22.68
CA TYR A 243 24.50 -4.11 -21.45
C TYR A 243 23.67 -3.51 -20.31
N GLU A 244 23.08 -4.37 -19.48
CA GLU A 244 22.27 -3.98 -18.34
C GLU A 244 23.14 -3.93 -17.09
N HIS A 245 22.95 -2.90 -16.25
CA HIS A 245 23.60 -2.85 -14.95
C HIS A 245 22.88 -3.82 -13.98
N PRO A 246 23.59 -4.84 -13.45
CA PRO A 246 22.95 -5.87 -12.62
C PRO A 246 22.17 -5.32 -11.43
N ALA A 247 22.67 -4.27 -10.77
CA ALA A 247 21.98 -3.64 -9.64
C ALA A 247 20.61 -3.07 -10.07
N VAL A 248 20.52 -2.42 -11.25
CA VAL A 248 19.25 -1.90 -11.77
C VAL A 248 18.30 -3.03 -12.15
N LYS A 249 18.83 -4.13 -12.71
CA LYS A 249 18.05 -5.27 -13.17
C LYS A 249 17.52 -6.12 -12.00
N ALA A 250 18.39 -6.47 -11.06
CA ALA A 250 18.08 -7.40 -9.98
C ALA A 250 17.51 -6.73 -8.74
N GLU A 251 18.06 -5.58 -8.34
CA GLU A 251 17.71 -4.90 -7.09
C GLU A 251 16.76 -3.71 -7.33
N GLY A 252 16.75 -3.17 -8.53
CA GLY A 252 15.88 -2.10 -8.96
C GLY A 252 16.37 -0.69 -8.64
N CYS A 253 15.56 0.29 -9.05
CA CYS A 253 15.88 1.71 -8.90
C CYS A 253 16.10 2.13 -7.44
N LEU A 254 15.42 1.47 -6.50
CA LEU A 254 15.46 1.82 -5.08
C LEU A 254 16.76 1.42 -4.39
N SER A 255 17.62 0.65 -5.02
CA SER A 255 18.98 0.38 -4.50
C SER A 255 19.83 1.65 -4.42
N CYS A 256 19.54 2.61 -5.28
CA CYS A 256 20.28 3.88 -5.37
C CYS A 256 19.44 5.12 -5.04
N HIS A 257 18.12 5.07 -5.27
CA HIS A 257 17.23 6.21 -5.17
C HIS A 257 16.19 6.07 -4.04
N THR A 258 15.87 7.20 -3.39
CA THR A 258 14.79 7.31 -2.40
C THR A 258 13.64 8.12 -3.02
N PRO A 259 12.50 7.50 -3.38
CA PRO A 259 11.50 8.11 -4.24
C PRO A 259 10.69 9.23 -3.58
N HIS A 260 10.62 9.28 -2.27
CA HIS A 260 9.87 10.32 -1.57
C HIS A 260 10.66 11.62 -1.49
N GLY A 261 11.93 11.55 -1.12
CA GLY A 261 12.80 12.70 -1.02
C GLY A 261 14.18 12.36 -0.47
N SER A 262 15.14 13.24 -0.73
CA SER A 262 16.53 13.12 -0.30
C SER A 262 17.16 14.49 -0.11
N GLN A 263 18.15 14.56 0.77
CA GLN A 263 19.07 15.68 0.85
C GLN A 263 20.05 15.70 -0.33
N ASN A 264 20.18 14.59 -1.04
CA ASN A 264 21.16 14.40 -2.10
C ASN A 264 20.50 14.60 -3.47
N ALA A 265 21.21 15.23 -4.38
CA ALA A 265 20.76 15.44 -5.76
C ALA A 265 20.33 14.11 -6.41
N ARG A 266 19.39 14.20 -7.35
CA ARG A 266 18.84 13.04 -8.07
C ARG A 266 18.19 11.99 -7.15
N LEU A 267 17.75 12.37 -5.96
CA LEU A 267 17.13 11.50 -4.97
C LEU A 267 18.05 10.33 -4.53
N LEU A 268 19.35 10.52 -4.51
CA LEU A 268 20.28 9.47 -4.12
C LEU A 268 20.21 9.18 -2.62
N ASN A 269 20.35 7.90 -2.27
CA ASN A 269 20.37 7.45 -0.88
C ASN A 269 21.72 7.68 -0.19
N MET A 270 22.77 8.04 -0.94
CA MET A 270 24.11 8.37 -0.43
C MET A 270 24.55 9.79 -0.81
N PRO A 271 25.38 10.43 0.02
CA PRO A 271 25.75 11.84 -0.19
C PRO A 271 26.68 12.05 -1.38
N THR A 272 27.46 11.04 -1.77
CA THR A 272 28.34 11.12 -2.93
C THR A 272 28.17 9.94 -3.86
N ILE A 273 28.45 10.16 -5.13
CA ILE A 273 28.42 9.09 -6.15
C ILE A 273 29.42 7.98 -5.81
N ASN A 274 30.63 8.34 -5.39
CA ASN A 274 31.68 7.37 -5.07
C ASN A 274 31.28 6.49 -3.89
N THR A 275 30.69 7.08 -2.83
CA THR A 275 30.16 6.32 -1.69
C THR A 275 29.04 5.37 -2.11
N LEU A 276 28.17 5.82 -3.02
CA LEU A 276 27.09 5.01 -3.56
C LEU A 276 27.63 3.79 -4.34
N CYS A 277 28.54 4.02 -5.27
CA CYS A 277 29.11 2.96 -6.10
C CYS A 277 29.91 1.95 -5.27
N ASN A 278 30.69 2.44 -4.30
CA ASN A 278 31.53 1.63 -3.42
C ASN A 278 30.76 0.75 -2.43
N GLN A 279 29.45 0.83 -2.38
CA GLN A 279 28.65 -0.14 -1.61
C GLN A 279 28.73 -1.56 -2.22
N CYS A 280 28.90 -1.65 -3.54
CA CYS A 280 28.96 -2.92 -4.27
C CYS A 280 30.31 -3.10 -5.00
N HIS A 281 30.90 -2.01 -5.45
CA HIS A 281 32.19 -2.02 -6.14
C HIS A 281 33.32 -1.77 -5.15
N SER A 282 34.37 -2.58 -5.22
CA SER A 282 35.60 -2.30 -4.46
C SER A 282 36.19 -0.97 -4.91
N PRO A 283 36.80 -0.20 -3.99
CA PRO A 283 37.53 1.00 -4.37
C PRO A 283 38.51 0.70 -5.50
N VAL A 284 38.55 1.54 -6.48
CA VAL A 284 39.41 1.36 -7.65
C VAL A 284 40.85 1.49 -7.20
N SER A 285 41.60 0.39 -7.28
CA SER A 285 43.02 0.39 -6.92
C SER A 285 43.85 1.11 -7.99
N ALA A 286 44.83 1.87 -7.55
CA ALA A 286 45.87 2.46 -8.43
C ALA A 286 46.55 1.33 -9.22
N GLY A 287 46.69 1.49 -10.54
CA GLY A 287 47.40 0.53 -11.40
C GLY A 287 46.55 -0.17 -12.46
N THR A 288 45.23 0.06 -12.48
CA THR A 288 44.32 -0.37 -13.56
C THR A 288 44.04 0.79 -14.55
N VAL A 289 42.97 0.69 -15.30
CA VAL A 289 42.50 1.75 -16.22
C VAL A 289 42.32 3.12 -15.52
N HIS A 290 42.16 3.12 -14.20
CA HIS A 290 42.06 4.32 -13.38
C HIS A 290 43.43 4.88 -12.96
N GLY A 291 44.53 4.22 -13.35
CA GLY A 291 45.92 4.70 -13.48
C GLY A 291 46.69 5.01 -12.20
N VAL A 292 48.02 4.99 -12.32
CA VAL A 292 48.99 5.32 -11.24
C VAL A 292 48.92 6.83 -10.84
N ASN A 293 48.29 7.66 -11.68
CA ASN A 293 48.00 9.08 -11.42
C ASN A 293 46.57 9.29 -10.93
N ALA A 294 45.93 8.29 -10.35
CA ALA A 294 44.57 8.30 -9.93
C ALA A 294 44.24 9.22 -8.74
N GLY A 295 45.23 9.88 -8.16
CA GLY A 295 45.02 10.80 -7.04
C GLY A 295 43.97 11.91 -7.28
N SER A 296 43.79 12.33 -8.54
CA SER A 296 42.69 13.22 -8.92
C SER A 296 41.47 12.48 -9.41
N ALA A 297 41.59 11.28 -9.98
CA ALA A 297 40.49 10.48 -10.49
C ALA A 297 39.70 9.82 -9.34
N GLU A 298 40.30 9.51 -8.21
CA GLU A 298 39.59 9.04 -7.01
C GLU A 298 38.61 10.07 -6.43
N LEU A 299 38.83 11.36 -6.70
CA LEU A 299 37.98 12.47 -6.28
C LEU A 299 36.87 12.78 -7.27
N GLN A 300 36.98 12.29 -8.54
CA GLN A 300 35.97 12.52 -9.55
C GLN A 300 34.79 11.54 -9.36
N PRO A 301 33.56 11.99 -9.56
CA PRO A 301 32.41 11.10 -9.56
C PRO A 301 32.53 10.02 -10.63
N CYS A 302 32.26 8.77 -10.29
CA CYS A 302 32.33 7.63 -11.21
C CYS A 302 31.51 7.86 -12.50
N ILE A 303 30.40 8.59 -12.39
CA ILE A 303 29.49 8.90 -13.49
C ILE A 303 30.04 9.93 -14.48
N ASP A 304 31.15 10.58 -14.20
CA ASP A 304 31.78 11.50 -15.20
C ASP A 304 32.34 10.72 -16.39
N CYS A 305 32.72 9.47 -16.16
CA CYS A 305 33.16 8.54 -17.21
C CYS A 305 32.11 7.46 -17.49
N HIS A 306 31.49 6.87 -16.44
CA HIS A 306 30.46 5.84 -16.55
C HIS A 306 29.06 6.48 -16.62
N THR A 307 28.79 7.17 -17.72
CA THR A 307 27.58 8.01 -17.84
C THR A 307 26.29 7.22 -18.02
N MET A 308 26.36 5.96 -18.46
CA MET A 308 25.22 5.12 -18.84
C MET A 308 24.92 4.03 -17.80
N ILE A 309 25.01 4.39 -16.53
CA ILE A 309 24.91 3.41 -15.41
C ILE A 309 23.56 2.69 -15.30
N HIS A 310 22.49 3.20 -15.90
CA HIS A 310 21.19 2.53 -15.92
C HIS A 310 21.13 1.41 -16.96
N GLY A 311 22.05 1.42 -17.92
CA GLY A 311 22.20 0.47 -19.03
C GLY A 311 22.75 1.16 -20.25
N SER A 312 23.47 0.41 -21.08
CA SER A 312 24.10 0.92 -22.32
C SER A 312 23.82 -0.02 -23.50
N ASN A 313 23.62 0.55 -24.67
CA ASN A 313 23.54 -0.21 -25.92
C ASN A 313 24.89 -0.25 -26.65
N LEU A 314 25.89 0.47 -26.16
CA LEU A 314 27.14 0.71 -26.88
C LEU A 314 28.38 0.15 -26.14
N ASP A 315 28.42 0.24 -24.83
CA ASP A 315 29.63 -0.05 -24.06
C ASP A 315 29.30 -0.89 -22.79
N PRO A 316 29.96 -2.06 -22.61
CA PRO A 316 29.77 -2.90 -21.43
C PRO A 316 30.24 -2.25 -20.11
N TYR A 317 31.06 -1.21 -20.20
CA TYR A 317 31.53 -0.45 -19.04
C TYR A 317 30.71 0.83 -18.78
N PHE A 318 29.57 0.97 -19.46
CA PHE A 318 28.65 2.11 -19.31
C PHE A 318 29.28 3.49 -19.60
N LYS A 319 30.33 3.51 -20.40
CA LYS A 319 30.87 4.75 -20.96
C LYS A 319 29.98 5.23 -22.10
N ARG A 320 30.29 6.39 -22.67
CA ARG A 320 29.56 6.92 -23.84
C ARG A 320 29.65 6.00 -25.05
#